data_7c08a6a664680d7e9f15e82c5f77d84d
#
_entry.id   7c08a6a664680d7e9f15e82c5f77d84d
#
_cell.length_a   1.000
_cell.length_b   1.000
_cell.length_c   1.000
_cell.angle_alpha   90.00
_cell.angle_beta   90.00
_cell.angle_gamma   90.00
#
_symmetry.space_group_name_H-M   'P 1'
#
loop_
_entity.id
_entity.type
_entity.pdbx_description
1 polymer ?
#
loop_
_entity_poly.entity_id
_entity_poly.type
_entity_poly.pdbx_seq_one_letter_code
_entity_poly.pdbx_strand_id
1 'polypeptide(L)'
;ESVVLLHRRDGFQAAPATVARMRALCAEQRLQFVVGQVTDFDADDGRLTAVKVTGPDGVTRSLGLDALLVFHGMSPKLGPIADWQLAIERKQLVVNTETYGTSEPGIFAVGDINTYPGKKKLILCGFHEATLAAYGALPFVFPGKDVFFQYTTTSTKLHKVLGVAPAENQAE
;
A
#
# COMPACT_ATOMS: atom_id res chain seq x y z
N GLU A 1 -24.13 -4.49 21.07
CA GLU A 1 -23.23 -3.75 20.14
C GLU A 1 -23.83 -3.79 18.76
N SER A 2 -23.92 -2.64 18.10
CA SER A 2 -24.36 -2.53 16.69
C SER A 2 -23.20 -2.18 15.80
N VAL A 3 -23.15 -2.76 14.60
CA VAL A 3 -22.13 -2.47 13.59
C VAL A 3 -22.82 -1.87 12.36
N VAL A 4 -22.33 -0.72 11.92
CA VAL A 4 -22.80 -0.06 10.71
C VAL A 4 -21.68 -0.05 9.67
N LEU A 5 -21.93 -0.58 8.48
CA LEU A 5 -21.09 -0.42 7.31
C LEU A 5 -21.64 0.72 6.47
N LEU A 6 -20.88 1.80 6.38
CA LEU A 6 -21.22 2.93 5.53
C LEU A 6 -20.40 2.87 4.24
N HIS A 7 -21.07 2.96 3.10
CA HIS A 7 -20.41 3.05 1.79
C HIS A 7 -21.14 4.02 0.87
N ARG A 8 -20.40 4.77 0.06
CA ARG A 8 -20.96 5.83 -0.82
C ARG A 8 -21.94 5.33 -1.90
N ARG A 9 -21.95 4.04 -2.18
CA ARG A 9 -22.83 3.40 -3.19
C ARG A 9 -23.07 1.94 -2.84
N ASP A 10 -24.10 1.34 -3.38
CA ASP A 10 -24.33 -0.09 -3.29
C ASP A 10 -23.56 -0.85 -4.38
N GLY A 11 -22.24 -0.93 -4.20
CA GLY A 11 -21.32 -1.63 -5.09
C GLY A 11 -19.92 -1.64 -4.49
N PHE A 12 -19.29 -2.81 -4.45
CA PHE A 12 -18.04 -3.04 -3.73
C PHE A 12 -16.93 -3.54 -4.66
N GLN A 13 -15.72 -3.07 -4.42
CA GLN A 13 -14.49 -3.65 -4.98
C GLN A 13 -13.92 -4.68 -4.01
N ALA A 14 -14.66 -5.77 -3.83
CA ALA A 14 -14.29 -6.84 -2.91
C ALA A 14 -14.62 -8.19 -3.54
N ALA A 15 -14.04 -9.27 -3.01
CA ALA A 15 -14.32 -10.62 -3.47
C ALA A 15 -15.83 -10.94 -3.32
N PRO A 16 -16.46 -11.57 -4.31
CA PRO A 16 -17.89 -11.87 -4.26
C PRO A 16 -18.32 -12.62 -3.00
N ALA A 17 -17.52 -13.54 -2.49
CA ALA A 17 -17.78 -14.27 -1.26
C ALA A 17 -17.84 -13.34 -0.03
N THR A 18 -16.98 -12.33 0.04
CA THR A 18 -16.99 -11.33 1.12
C THR A 18 -18.25 -10.47 1.06
N VAL A 19 -18.67 -10.06 -0.14
CA VAL A 19 -19.89 -9.29 -0.33
C VAL A 19 -21.12 -10.13 0.05
N ALA A 20 -21.16 -11.40 -0.35
CA ALA A 20 -22.23 -12.31 0.02
C ALA A 20 -22.33 -12.50 1.54
N ARG A 21 -21.19 -12.67 2.23
CA ARG A 21 -21.14 -12.75 3.69
C ARG A 21 -21.66 -11.49 4.37
N MET A 22 -21.27 -10.32 3.87
CA MET A 22 -21.75 -9.02 4.37
C MET A 22 -23.29 -8.92 4.23
N ARG A 23 -23.84 -9.31 3.07
CA ARG A 23 -25.29 -9.31 2.83
C ARG A 23 -26.04 -10.27 3.75
N ALA A 24 -25.47 -11.46 4.01
CA ALA A 24 -26.02 -12.40 4.96
C ALA A 24 -26.07 -11.82 6.37
N LEU A 25 -25.01 -11.16 6.84
CA LEU A 25 -24.99 -10.48 8.13
C LEU A 25 -26.04 -9.36 8.23
N CYS A 26 -26.31 -8.67 7.13
CA CYS A 26 -27.40 -7.68 7.08
C CYS A 26 -28.77 -8.35 7.20
N ALA A 27 -29.00 -9.47 6.50
CA ALA A 27 -30.24 -10.21 6.57
C ALA A 27 -30.50 -10.80 7.98
N GLU A 28 -29.43 -11.19 8.70
CA GLU A 28 -29.44 -11.63 10.09
C GLU A 28 -29.58 -10.49 11.11
N GLN A 29 -29.66 -9.24 10.67
CA GLN A 29 -29.70 -8.02 11.51
C GLN A 29 -28.47 -7.84 12.43
N ARG A 30 -27.34 -8.45 12.08
CA ARG A 30 -26.06 -8.36 12.79
C ARG A 30 -25.15 -7.24 12.25
N LEU A 31 -25.49 -6.70 11.08
CA LEU A 31 -24.81 -5.59 10.43
C LEU A 31 -25.88 -4.71 9.76
N GLN A 32 -25.77 -3.41 9.93
CA GLN A 32 -26.55 -2.45 9.16
C GLN A 32 -25.72 -1.90 8.00
N PHE A 33 -26.23 -2.00 6.79
CA PHE A 33 -25.60 -1.37 5.62
C PHE A 33 -26.29 -0.05 5.29
N VAL A 34 -25.51 1.02 5.23
CA VAL A 34 -26.00 2.39 4.93
C VAL A 34 -25.29 2.90 3.68
N VAL A 35 -26.05 3.34 2.70
CA VAL A 35 -25.51 4.04 1.52
C VAL A 35 -25.53 5.54 1.77
N GLY A 36 -24.36 6.18 1.69
CA GLY A 36 -24.23 7.62 1.90
C GLY A 36 -22.78 8.07 1.98
N GLN A 37 -22.58 9.34 2.18
CA GLN A 37 -21.26 9.96 2.37
C GLN A 37 -21.22 10.69 3.69
N VAL A 38 -20.12 10.56 4.43
CA VAL A 38 -19.85 11.38 5.61
C VAL A 38 -19.61 12.81 5.14
N THR A 39 -20.39 13.73 5.64
CA THR A 39 -20.30 15.15 5.30
C THR A 39 -19.88 16.02 6.48
N ASP A 40 -20.05 15.53 7.71
CA ASP A 40 -19.69 16.25 8.93
C ASP A 40 -19.60 15.27 10.09
N PHE A 41 -19.21 15.75 11.28
CA PHE A 41 -19.16 14.97 12.51
C PHE A 41 -19.51 15.82 13.73
N ASP A 42 -19.93 15.16 14.79
CA ASP A 42 -20.12 15.77 16.10
C ASP A 42 -19.07 15.21 17.07
N ALA A 43 -18.52 16.08 17.91
CA ALA A 43 -17.56 15.72 18.94
C ALA A 43 -17.90 16.46 20.24
N ASP A 44 -17.68 15.78 21.37
CA ASP A 44 -17.83 16.31 22.70
C ASP A 44 -16.56 16.03 23.52
N ASP A 45 -16.00 17.03 24.13
CA ASP A 45 -14.75 16.99 24.91
C ASP A 45 -13.60 16.25 24.16
N GLY A 46 -13.45 16.57 22.86
CA GLY A 46 -12.42 15.98 22.00
C GLY A 46 -12.69 14.52 21.57
N ARG A 47 -13.83 13.94 21.94
CA ARG A 47 -14.26 12.60 21.56
C ARG A 47 -15.32 12.67 20.45
N LEU A 48 -15.13 11.91 19.39
CA LEU A 48 -16.11 11.76 18.33
C LEU A 48 -17.35 11.02 18.86
N THR A 49 -18.54 11.63 18.69
CA THR A 49 -19.81 11.09 19.19
C THR A 49 -20.77 10.69 18.09
N ALA A 50 -20.68 11.32 16.92
CA ALA A 50 -21.50 10.98 15.77
C ALA A 50 -20.84 11.39 14.45
N VAL A 51 -21.27 10.78 13.35
CA VAL A 51 -21.02 11.24 11.99
C VAL A 51 -22.31 11.62 11.30
N LYS A 52 -22.28 12.69 10.49
CA LYS A 52 -23.40 13.12 9.66
C LYS A 52 -23.25 12.50 8.27
N VAL A 53 -24.27 11.77 7.85
CA VAL A 53 -24.26 11.01 6.62
C VAL A 53 -25.36 11.53 5.71
N THR A 54 -24.99 11.98 4.52
CA THR A 54 -25.94 12.36 3.48
C THR A 54 -26.18 11.17 2.56
N GLY A 55 -27.43 10.71 2.51
CA GLY A 55 -27.88 9.61 1.69
C GLY A 55 -28.08 9.99 0.22
N PRO A 56 -28.38 9.01 -0.65
CA PRO A 56 -28.71 9.25 -2.07
C PRO A 56 -29.96 10.12 -2.26
N ASP A 57 -30.82 10.16 -1.24
CA ASP A 57 -32.03 10.99 -1.16
C ASP A 57 -31.73 12.47 -0.84
N GLY A 58 -30.47 12.84 -0.66
CA GLY A 58 -30.04 14.17 -0.26
C GLY A 58 -30.29 14.50 1.22
N VAL A 59 -30.84 13.58 1.99
CA VAL A 59 -31.13 13.79 3.42
C VAL A 59 -29.91 13.45 4.27
N THR A 60 -29.54 14.38 5.15
CA THR A 60 -28.47 14.16 6.12
C THR A 60 -29.02 13.61 7.42
N ARG A 61 -28.44 12.52 7.88
CA ARG A 61 -28.79 11.83 9.13
C ARG A 61 -27.58 11.76 10.05
N SER A 62 -27.80 11.90 11.35
CA SER A 62 -26.73 11.70 12.34
C SER A 62 -26.69 10.22 12.77
N LEU A 63 -25.51 9.63 12.72
CA LEU A 63 -25.23 8.27 13.22
C LEU A 63 -24.33 8.38 14.43
N GLY A 64 -24.87 8.08 15.62
CA GLY A 64 -24.10 7.98 16.86
C GLY A 64 -23.13 6.81 16.80
N LEU A 65 -21.94 6.95 17.41
CA LEU A 65 -20.91 5.92 17.41
C LEU A 65 -20.01 6.02 18.64
N ASP A 66 -19.45 4.88 19.01
CA ASP A 66 -18.39 4.76 20.02
C ASP A 66 -17.01 4.62 19.36
N ALA A 67 -16.97 4.07 18.14
CA ALA A 67 -15.74 3.90 17.36
C ALA A 67 -16.01 4.06 15.85
N LEU A 68 -15.08 4.72 15.17
CA LEU A 68 -15.09 4.89 13.72
C LEU A 68 -13.85 4.24 13.09
N LEU A 69 -14.06 3.28 12.21
CA LEU A 69 -13.00 2.69 11.39
C LEU A 69 -13.08 3.24 9.96
N VAL A 70 -12.02 3.90 9.52
CA VAL A 70 -11.98 4.58 8.21
C VAL A 70 -11.20 3.76 7.20
N PHE A 71 -11.86 3.32 6.12
CA PHE A 71 -11.29 2.51 5.04
C PHE A 71 -11.49 3.17 3.67
N HIS A 72 -11.00 4.39 3.50
CA HIS A 72 -11.19 5.16 2.25
C HIS A 72 -10.18 4.81 1.14
N GLY A 73 -9.33 3.81 1.37
CA GLY A 73 -8.21 3.50 0.48
C GLY A 73 -7.08 4.52 0.61
N MET A 74 -6.19 4.49 -0.37
CA MET A 74 -5.02 5.38 -0.39
C MET A 74 -5.10 6.30 -1.61
N SER A 75 -4.89 7.60 -1.37
CA SER A 75 -4.67 8.60 -2.43
C SER A 75 -3.27 9.18 -2.23
N PRO A 76 -2.36 9.05 -3.19
CA PRO A 76 -1.00 9.55 -3.03
C PRO A 76 -1.00 11.07 -2.86
N LYS A 77 -0.36 11.51 -1.78
CA LYS A 77 0.01 12.90 -1.54
C LYS A 77 1.53 12.94 -1.50
N LEU A 78 2.16 13.47 -2.54
CA LEU A 78 3.61 13.49 -2.65
C LEU A 78 4.28 14.41 -1.62
N GLY A 79 3.51 15.37 -1.08
CA GLY A 79 4.08 16.34 -0.14
C GLY A 79 5.29 17.06 -0.74
N PRO A 80 6.38 17.26 0.03
CA PRO A 80 7.58 17.94 -0.44
C PRO A 80 8.25 17.27 -1.66
N ILE A 81 8.03 15.95 -1.88
CA ILE A 81 8.59 15.23 -3.04
C ILE A 81 8.12 15.85 -4.36
N ALA A 82 6.94 16.46 -4.39
CA ALA A 82 6.44 17.14 -5.58
C ALA A 82 7.31 18.32 -6.03
N ASP A 83 8.08 18.90 -5.09
CA ASP A 83 8.92 20.08 -5.33
C ASP A 83 10.38 19.70 -5.64
N TRP A 84 10.73 18.41 -5.64
CA TRP A 84 12.10 17.92 -5.91
C TRP A 84 12.48 17.90 -7.39
N GLN A 85 11.62 18.42 -8.25
CA GLN A 85 11.82 18.48 -9.71
C GLN A 85 11.99 17.10 -10.38
N LEU A 86 11.52 16.05 -9.73
CA LEU A 86 11.51 14.71 -10.30
C LEU A 86 10.46 14.60 -11.41
N ALA A 87 10.70 13.73 -12.38
CA ALA A 87 9.69 13.42 -13.39
C ALA A 87 8.48 12.73 -12.73
N ILE A 88 7.31 13.37 -12.82
CA ILE A 88 6.06 12.89 -12.19
C ILE A 88 5.01 12.71 -13.27
N GLU A 89 4.37 11.54 -13.27
CA GLU A 89 3.19 11.24 -14.07
C GLU A 89 2.05 10.75 -13.16
N ARG A 90 0.87 11.39 -13.24
CA ARG A 90 -0.34 11.01 -12.46
C ARG A 90 -0.09 10.82 -10.96
N LYS A 91 0.70 11.71 -10.35
CA LYS A 91 1.13 11.66 -8.94
C LYS A 91 2.01 10.44 -8.62
N GLN A 92 2.73 9.92 -9.57
CA GLN A 92 3.71 8.85 -9.40
C GLN A 92 5.05 9.27 -10.00
N LEU A 93 6.15 8.80 -9.41
CA LEU A 93 7.50 9.08 -9.87
C LEU A 93 7.82 8.19 -11.07
N VAL A 94 8.24 8.81 -12.17
CA VAL A 94 8.71 8.08 -13.35
C VAL A 94 10.09 7.50 -13.05
N VAL A 95 10.29 6.22 -13.33
CA VAL A 95 11.55 5.51 -13.07
C VAL A 95 12.03 4.73 -14.29
N ASN A 96 13.33 4.51 -14.34
CA ASN A 96 13.96 3.55 -15.24
C ASN A 96 13.70 2.13 -14.71
N THR A 97 13.27 1.21 -15.54
CA THR A 97 12.92 -0.16 -15.14
C THR A 97 14.13 -1.07 -14.88
N GLU A 98 15.32 -0.67 -15.28
CA GLU A 98 16.55 -1.42 -15.05
C GLU A 98 17.05 -1.25 -13.62
N THR A 99 16.98 -0.03 -13.10
CA THR A 99 17.56 0.35 -11.80
C THR A 99 16.55 0.94 -10.83
N TYR A 100 15.35 1.25 -11.28
CA TYR A 100 14.34 2.04 -10.55
C TYR A 100 14.84 3.42 -10.08
N GLY A 101 15.86 3.96 -10.76
CA GLY A 101 16.31 5.33 -10.61
C GLY A 101 15.27 6.31 -11.17
N THR A 102 15.15 7.46 -10.52
CA THR A 102 14.31 8.57 -10.97
C THR A 102 15.06 9.44 -12.01
N SER A 103 14.48 10.59 -12.38
CA SER A 103 15.17 11.58 -13.24
C SER A 103 16.40 12.21 -12.58
N GLU A 104 16.52 12.13 -11.24
CA GLU A 104 17.65 12.65 -10.50
C GLU A 104 18.58 11.52 -10.05
N PRO A 105 19.89 11.60 -10.35
CA PRO A 105 20.86 10.60 -9.96
C PRO A 105 20.92 10.40 -8.44
N GLY A 106 20.95 9.13 -7.98
CA GLY A 106 21.02 8.79 -6.56
C GLY A 106 19.65 8.74 -5.87
N ILE A 107 18.56 9.07 -6.56
CA ILE A 107 17.20 8.93 -6.04
C ILE A 107 16.50 7.77 -6.75
N PHE A 108 15.97 6.85 -5.97
CA PHE A 108 15.28 5.64 -6.45
C PHE A 108 13.86 5.61 -5.91
N ALA A 109 12.91 5.07 -6.67
CA ALA A 109 11.53 4.94 -6.23
C ALA A 109 10.98 3.56 -6.55
N VAL A 110 10.43 2.87 -5.53
CA VAL A 110 9.91 1.52 -5.64
C VAL A 110 8.51 1.41 -5.04
N GLY A 111 7.75 0.39 -5.43
CA GLY A 111 6.39 0.16 -4.94
C GLY A 111 5.36 1.09 -5.61
N ASP A 112 4.28 1.37 -4.92
CA ASP A 112 3.10 2.07 -5.48
C ASP A 112 3.33 3.53 -5.86
N ILE A 113 4.43 4.12 -5.35
CA ILE A 113 4.80 5.52 -5.62
C ILE A 113 5.37 5.72 -7.03
N ASN A 114 5.94 4.69 -7.64
CA ASN A 114 6.56 4.79 -8.95
C ASN A 114 5.61 4.45 -10.10
N THR A 115 5.99 4.84 -11.31
CA THR A 115 5.33 4.46 -12.56
C THR A 115 6.34 4.18 -13.67
N TYR A 116 5.99 3.21 -14.50
CA TYR A 116 6.70 2.83 -15.74
C TYR A 116 5.74 2.04 -16.65
N PRO A 117 6.03 1.85 -17.94
CA PRO A 117 5.18 1.07 -18.83
C PRO A 117 4.95 -0.34 -18.31
N GLY A 118 3.68 -0.75 -18.18
CA GLY A 118 3.30 -2.07 -17.68
C GLY A 118 3.26 -2.22 -16.16
N LYS A 119 3.46 -1.15 -15.38
CA LYS A 119 3.40 -1.16 -13.90
C LYS A 119 2.17 -1.88 -13.37
N LYS A 120 2.40 -2.77 -12.42
CA LYS A 120 1.36 -3.41 -11.59
C LYS A 120 1.60 -3.05 -10.12
N LYS A 121 0.55 -2.56 -9.45
CA LYS A 121 0.60 -2.23 -8.02
C LYS A 121 0.36 -3.49 -7.20
N LEU A 122 1.39 -4.32 -7.09
CA LEU A 122 1.40 -5.56 -6.33
C LEU A 122 2.59 -5.55 -5.37
N ILE A 123 2.41 -6.10 -4.18
CA ILE A 123 3.48 -6.25 -3.19
C ILE A 123 4.67 -7.00 -3.78
N LEU A 124 4.42 -8.07 -4.54
CA LEU A 124 5.46 -8.84 -5.21
C LEU A 124 6.30 -7.99 -6.17
N CYS A 125 5.64 -7.12 -6.97
CA CYS A 125 6.35 -6.20 -7.87
C CYS A 125 7.22 -5.22 -7.07
N GLY A 126 6.71 -4.69 -5.95
CA GLY A 126 7.47 -3.80 -5.08
C GLY A 126 8.74 -4.44 -4.50
N PHE A 127 8.70 -5.70 -4.12
CA PHE A 127 9.89 -6.44 -3.67
C PHE A 127 10.92 -6.63 -4.79
N HIS A 128 10.47 -6.99 -5.99
CA HIS A 128 11.34 -7.08 -7.15
C HIS A 128 12.00 -5.73 -7.48
N GLU A 129 11.20 -4.67 -7.51
CA GLU A 129 11.68 -3.31 -7.73
C GLU A 129 12.71 -2.88 -6.68
N ALA A 130 12.46 -3.18 -5.40
CA ALA A 130 13.41 -2.87 -4.31
C ALA A 130 14.74 -3.60 -4.49
N THR A 131 14.72 -4.84 -4.96
CA THR A 131 15.94 -5.60 -5.27
C THR A 131 16.74 -4.90 -6.35
N LEU A 132 16.14 -4.54 -7.48
CA LEU A 132 16.85 -3.89 -8.58
C LEU A 132 17.31 -2.46 -8.20
N ALA A 133 16.51 -1.72 -7.43
CA ALA A 133 16.92 -0.41 -6.91
C ALA A 133 18.13 -0.52 -5.97
N ALA A 134 18.20 -1.54 -5.13
CA ALA A 134 19.37 -1.77 -4.27
C ALA A 134 20.64 -1.99 -5.10
N TYR A 135 20.56 -2.80 -6.17
CA TYR A 135 21.69 -2.97 -7.10
C TYR A 135 22.00 -1.68 -7.87
N GLY A 136 20.98 -0.95 -8.31
CA GLY A 136 21.14 0.36 -8.98
C GLY A 136 21.81 1.42 -8.10
N ALA A 137 21.64 1.33 -6.79
CA ALA A 137 22.25 2.24 -5.83
C ALA A 137 23.73 1.93 -5.54
N LEU A 138 24.21 0.71 -5.81
CA LEU A 138 25.59 0.30 -5.48
C LEU A 138 26.68 1.21 -6.04
N PRO A 139 26.63 1.69 -7.31
CA PRO A 139 27.65 2.59 -7.83
C PRO A 139 27.73 3.92 -7.08
N PHE A 140 26.64 4.37 -6.46
CA PHE A 140 26.60 5.59 -5.65
C PHE A 140 27.13 5.37 -4.24
N VAL A 141 26.85 4.20 -3.64
CA VAL A 141 27.25 3.88 -2.28
C VAL A 141 28.71 3.37 -2.23
N PHE A 142 29.13 2.63 -3.25
CA PHE A 142 30.46 2.02 -3.35
C PHE A 142 31.11 2.31 -4.71
N PRO A 143 31.50 3.54 -5.00
CA PRO A 143 32.11 3.92 -6.28
C PRO A 143 33.34 3.04 -6.58
N GLY A 144 33.38 2.48 -7.80
CA GLY A 144 34.51 1.68 -8.27
C GLY A 144 34.62 0.28 -7.66
N LYS A 145 33.62 -0.19 -6.92
CA LYS A 145 33.58 -1.59 -6.44
C LYS A 145 32.63 -2.41 -7.30
N ASP A 146 33.12 -3.52 -7.83
CA ASP A 146 32.25 -4.53 -8.42
C ASP A 146 31.59 -5.34 -7.32
N VAL A 147 30.26 -5.38 -7.33
CA VAL A 147 29.46 -6.19 -6.41
C VAL A 147 28.93 -7.41 -7.16
N PHE A 148 29.51 -8.56 -6.89
CA PHE A 148 29.06 -9.80 -7.48
C PHE A 148 27.70 -10.22 -6.92
N PHE A 149 26.78 -10.58 -7.82
CA PHE A 149 25.56 -11.26 -7.44
C PHE A 149 25.90 -12.66 -6.92
N GLN A 150 25.54 -12.94 -5.67
CA GLN A 150 25.75 -14.24 -5.06
C GLN A 150 24.45 -14.83 -4.57
N TYR A 151 24.18 -16.08 -4.94
CA TYR A 151 23.02 -16.79 -4.41
C TYR A 151 23.17 -17.06 -2.91
N THR A 152 22.08 -16.94 -2.16
CA THR A 152 22.07 -17.20 -0.71
C THR A 152 22.51 -18.61 -0.36
N THR A 153 22.15 -19.59 -1.20
CA THR A 153 22.52 -21.02 -1.04
C THR A 153 24.01 -21.29 -1.16
N THR A 154 24.78 -20.42 -1.80
CA THR A 154 26.22 -20.56 -2.00
C THR A 154 27.05 -19.54 -1.21
N SER A 155 26.39 -18.67 -0.44
CA SER A 155 27.05 -17.62 0.34
C SER A 155 27.62 -18.16 1.64
N THR A 156 28.91 -18.42 1.68
CA THR A 156 29.65 -18.84 2.90
C THR A 156 29.54 -17.80 4.02
N LYS A 157 29.51 -16.50 3.66
CA LYS A 157 29.31 -15.40 4.62
C LYS A 157 27.92 -15.47 5.25
N LEU A 158 26.87 -15.70 4.45
CA LEU A 158 25.49 -15.80 4.95
C LEU A 158 25.33 -17.05 5.82
N HIS A 159 25.88 -18.19 5.38
CA HIS A 159 25.87 -19.42 6.17
C HIS A 159 26.48 -19.20 7.56
N LYS A 160 27.61 -18.49 7.64
CA LYS A 160 28.24 -18.15 8.91
C LYS A 160 27.35 -17.25 9.80
N VAL A 161 26.70 -16.23 9.21
CA VAL A 161 25.80 -15.30 9.94
C VAL A 161 24.56 -16.04 10.46
N LEU A 162 24.03 -16.97 9.68
CA LEU A 162 22.84 -17.76 10.02
C LEU A 162 23.16 -18.98 10.90
N GLY A 163 24.42 -19.26 11.19
CA GLY A 163 24.83 -20.44 11.94
C GLY A 163 24.56 -21.77 11.23
N VAL A 164 24.44 -21.74 9.90
CA VAL A 164 24.19 -22.94 9.08
C VAL A 164 25.54 -23.52 8.65
N ALA A 165 25.75 -24.83 8.84
CA ALA A 165 26.93 -25.50 8.33
C ALA A 165 27.04 -25.38 6.81
N PRO A 166 28.25 -25.19 6.23
CA PRO A 166 28.41 -25.28 4.78
C PRO A 166 27.94 -26.65 4.30
N ALA A 167 27.20 -26.69 3.17
CA ALA A 167 26.91 -27.96 2.53
C ALA A 167 28.26 -28.67 2.24
N GLU A 168 28.44 -29.87 2.77
CA GLU A 168 29.59 -30.71 2.37
C GLU A 168 29.49 -30.87 0.86
N ASN A 169 30.60 -30.48 0.17
CA ASN A 169 30.76 -30.75 -1.24
C ASN A 169 30.62 -32.25 -1.45
N GLN A 170 29.49 -32.73 -1.91
CA GLN A 170 29.41 -34.03 -2.56
C GLN A 170 30.11 -33.85 -3.91
N ALA A 171 31.43 -34.09 -3.88
CA ALA A 171 32.23 -34.27 -5.06
C ALA A 171 31.85 -35.66 -5.62
N GLU A 172 31.18 -35.69 -6.79
CA GLU A 172 31.29 -36.76 -7.75
C GLU A 172 31.87 -36.20 -9.05
#